data_c31ec00095d34ca84af9f0751a6c0519
#
_entry.id   c31ec00095d34ca84af9f0751a6c0519
#
_cell.length_a   1.000
_cell.length_b   1.000
_cell.length_c   1.000
_cell.angle_alpha   90.00
_cell.angle_beta   90.00
_cell.angle_gamma   90.00
#
_symmetry.space_group_name_H-M   'P 1'
#
loop_
_entity.id
_entity.type
_entity.pdbx_description
1 polymer ?
#
loop_
_entity_poly.entity_id
_entity_poly.type
_entity_poly.pdbx_seq_one_letter_code
_entity_poly.pdbx_strand_id
1 'polypeptide(L)'
;IGVMEKAIREFTEAGKQEGAETGEKKESGNRLDSENSHREKFEIQIHPNFEKEEYKQAVDRMIRYIIEGDIYIANMTQQLTIESEKQPLDVFYDLRKNNPSPFGGYLDFGDYQIVCASPERFLKMKDRHVNTRPIKGTRKRGATHEEDEMLRQELADSGKDKSELLMIVDLERNDLNRVCTPGSVKVTELFTVEAYATVFHLVSDIEGKLEGGKNVMDLLKAAFPGGSITGAPKYRAMEIIDELEHGKRNLYTGSIGYLTLDGSCDFNIVIRTA
;
A
#
# COMPACT_ATOMS: atom_id res chain seq x y z
N ILE A 1 -15.57 2.31 5.44
CA ILE A 1 -15.54 3.47 6.36
C ILE A 1 -14.99 3.02 7.71
N GLY A 2 -15.54 2.01 8.39
CA GLY A 2 -15.08 1.57 9.71
C GLY A 2 -13.61 1.13 9.82
N VAL A 3 -13.02 0.55 8.78
CA VAL A 3 -11.62 0.13 8.77
C VAL A 3 -10.67 1.34 8.69
N MET A 4 -11.07 2.37 7.97
CA MET A 4 -10.28 3.59 7.81
C MET A 4 -10.36 4.51 9.03
N GLU A 5 -11.57 4.68 9.61
CA GLU A 5 -11.74 5.37 10.89
C GLU A 5 -10.93 4.69 12.01
N LYS A 6 -10.86 3.36 11.97
CA LYS A 6 -10.05 2.57 12.91
C LYS A 6 -8.55 2.79 12.68
N ALA A 7 -8.07 2.78 11.43
CA ALA A 7 -6.66 3.04 11.10
C ALA A 7 -6.24 4.47 11.50
N ILE A 8 -7.11 5.47 11.27
CA ILE A 8 -6.85 6.86 11.67
C ILE A 8 -6.86 6.99 13.21
N ARG A 9 -7.77 6.31 13.92
CA ARG A 9 -7.77 6.28 15.38
C ARG A 9 -6.54 5.58 15.95
N GLU A 10 -6.15 4.43 15.41
CA GLU A 10 -4.95 3.70 15.83
C GLU A 10 -3.68 4.55 15.60
N PHE A 11 -3.61 5.33 14.52
CA PHE A 11 -2.53 6.27 14.25
C PHE A 11 -2.50 7.43 15.25
N THR A 12 -3.67 7.91 15.69
CA THR A 12 -3.82 8.99 16.68
C THR A 12 -3.58 8.49 18.12
N GLU A 13 -3.93 7.23 18.43
CA GLU A 13 -3.78 6.64 19.76
C GLU A 13 -2.35 6.15 20.03
N ALA A 14 -1.63 5.66 19.02
CA ALA A 14 -0.21 5.32 19.13
C ALA A 14 0.64 6.54 19.53
N GLY A 15 0.30 7.73 19.04
CA GLY A 15 0.93 8.98 19.46
C GLY A 15 0.63 9.42 20.90
N LYS A 16 -0.40 8.82 21.55
CA LYS A 16 -0.77 9.15 22.95
C LYS A 16 -0.09 8.25 23.99
N GLN A 17 0.31 7.02 23.63
CA GLN A 17 0.93 6.09 24.58
C GLN A 17 2.41 6.34 24.83
N GLU A 18 3.13 6.96 23.91
CA GLU A 18 4.56 7.30 24.13
C GLU A 18 4.81 8.49 25.08
N GLY A 19 3.76 9.22 25.48
CA GLY A 19 3.85 10.29 26.48
C GLY A 19 3.74 9.83 27.94
N ALA A 20 3.53 8.54 28.21
CA ALA A 20 3.19 8.03 29.54
C ALA A 20 4.26 7.14 30.22
N GLU A 21 5.32 6.72 29.53
CA GLU A 21 6.29 5.76 30.08
C GLU A 21 7.75 6.27 30.19
N THR A 22 7.96 7.52 30.54
CA THR A 22 9.29 7.94 31.04
C THR A 22 9.15 8.81 32.28
N GLY A 23 8.98 8.17 33.39
CA GLY A 23 8.91 8.91 34.68
C GLY A 23 8.90 8.04 35.90
N GLU A 24 9.99 7.34 36.21
CA GLU A 24 10.32 7.02 37.60
C GLU A 24 11.83 6.95 37.80
N LYS A 25 12.27 7.85 38.65
CA LYS A 25 13.27 7.92 39.72
C LYS A 25 14.38 8.96 39.55
N LYS A 26 14.30 10.08 40.27
CA LYS A 26 15.08 10.36 41.49
C LYS A 26 14.73 11.74 42.04
N GLU A 27 14.44 11.76 43.36
CA GLU A 27 14.27 12.94 44.19
C GLU A 27 15.56 13.77 44.29
N SER A 28 15.44 15.08 44.15
CA SER A 28 15.94 16.07 45.15
C SER A 28 15.61 17.48 44.68
N GLY A 29 14.85 18.15 45.51
CA GLY A 29 14.61 19.57 45.82
C GLY A 29 14.99 20.65 44.81
N ASN A 30 14.06 21.42 44.33
CA ASN A 30 13.74 22.77 44.77
C ASN A 30 12.60 23.37 43.91
N ARG A 31 11.80 24.21 44.58
CA ARG A 31 10.69 24.97 43.99
C ARG A 31 11.16 25.87 42.86
N LEU A 32 10.34 25.98 41.81
CA LEU A 32 9.83 27.26 41.29
C LEU A 32 8.91 27.02 40.07
N ASP A 33 7.71 27.58 40.21
CA ASP A 33 6.81 28.11 39.22
C ASP A 33 6.12 27.18 38.17
N SER A 34 4.84 27.08 38.45
CA SER A 34 3.75 26.72 37.56
C SER A 34 3.80 27.47 36.22
N GLU A 35 4.27 26.84 35.16
CA GLU A 35 3.81 27.18 33.84
C GLU A 35 2.84 26.08 33.35
N ASN A 36 1.57 26.46 33.44
CA ASN A 36 0.46 25.78 32.80
C ASN A 36 0.67 25.80 31.27
N SER A 37 1.40 24.83 30.74
CA SER A 37 1.42 24.66 29.31
C SER A 37 0.04 24.11 28.89
N HIS A 38 -0.86 25.00 28.48
CA HIS A 38 -1.99 24.65 27.64
C HIS A 38 -1.42 24.00 26.36
N ARG A 39 -1.25 22.68 26.36
CA ARG A 39 -1.20 21.94 25.12
C ARG A 39 -2.60 22.07 24.53
N GLU A 40 -2.79 23.05 23.64
CA GLU A 40 -3.94 23.08 22.76
C GLU A 40 -4.02 21.70 22.11
N LYS A 41 -5.16 21.03 22.31
CA LYS A 41 -5.45 19.80 21.58
C LYS A 41 -5.62 20.21 20.14
N PHE A 42 -4.57 20.05 19.33
CA PHE A 42 -4.69 20.18 17.89
C PHE A 42 -5.71 19.16 17.41
N GLU A 43 -6.84 19.65 16.96
CA GLU A 43 -7.86 18.83 16.31
C GLU A 43 -7.40 18.61 14.89
N ILE A 44 -7.02 17.37 14.57
CA ILE A 44 -6.57 17.01 13.22
C ILE A 44 -7.74 17.24 12.27
N GLN A 45 -7.61 18.18 11.35
CA GLN A 45 -8.59 18.43 10.30
C GLN A 45 -8.29 17.53 9.12
N ILE A 46 -9.30 16.76 8.70
CA ILE A 46 -9.23 15.84 7.56
C ILE A 46 -10.22 16.32 6.52
N HIS A 47 -9.72 16.61 5.33
CA HIS A 47 -10.50 17.09 4.19
C HIS A 47 -10.56 15.98 3.11
N PRO A 48 -11.67 15.23 3.02
CA PRO A 48 -11.87 14.26 1.95
C PRO A 48 -12.25 14.98 0.65
N ASN A 49 -11.87 14.41 -0.49
CA ASN A 49 -12.30 14.90 -1.81
C ASN A 49 -13.69 14.37 -2.24
N PHE A 50 -14.32 13.56 -1.38
CA PHE A 50 -15.70 13.07 -1.53
C PHE A 50 -16.52 13.42 -0.30
N GLU A 51 -17.74 13.85 -0.53
CA GLU A 51 -18.76 13.76 0.50
C GLU A 51 -19.18 12.30 0.71
N LYS A 52 -19.58 11.97 1.94
CA LYS A 52 -19.90 10.58 2.33
C LYS A 52 -20.96 9.93 1.42
N GLU A 53 -22.01 10.65 1.08
CA GLU A 53 -23.09 10.10 0.26
C GLU A 53 -22.70 9.99 -1.21
N GLU A 54 -21.87 10.90 -1.72
CA GLU A 54 -21.30 10.83 -3.08
C GLU A 54 -20.40 9.61 -3.22
N TYR A 55 -19.53 9.37 -2.23
CA TYR A 55 -18.67 8.17 -2.23
C TYR A 55 -19.47 6.87 -2.25
N LYS A 56 -20.56 6.79 -1.46
CA LYS A 56 -21.47 5.64 -1.47
C LYS A 56 -22.11 5.43 -2.86
N GLN A 57 -22.59 6.51 -3.48
CA GLN A 57 -23.18 6.45 -4.81
C GLN A 57 -22.18 5.97 -5.87
N ALA A 58 -20.92 6.44 -5.78
CA ALA A 58 -19.85 5.98 -6.65
C ALA A 58 -19.54 4.49 -6.43
N VAL A 59 -19.50 4.02 -5.18
CA VAL A 59 -19.35 2.58 -4.85
C VAL A 59 -20.55 1.77 -5.40
N ASP A 60 -21.77 2.23 -5.22
CA ASP A 60 -22.97 1.55 -5.75
C ASP A 60 -22.93 1.46 -7.29
N ARG A 61 -22.40 2.49 -7.95
CA ARG A 61 -22.23 2.50 -9.39
C ARG A 61 -21.12 1.54 -9.84
N MET A 62 -20.00 1.46 -9.10
CA MET A 62 -18.97 0.46 -9.30
C MET A 62 -19.50 -0.97 -9.19
N ILE A 63 -20.35 -1.23 -8.18
CA ILE A 63 -21.00 -2.54 -7.99
C ILE A 63 -21.89 -2.89 -9.17
N ARG A 64 -22.61 -1.91 -9.75
CA ARG A 64 -23.44 -2.14 -10.96
C ARG A 64 -22.57 -2.56 -12.13
N TYR A 65 -21.43 -1.92 -12.39
CA TYR A 65 -20.50 -2.33 -13.44
C TYR A 65 -20.00 -3.77 -13.26
N ILE A 66 -19.83 -4.21 -12.00
CA ILE A 66 -19.49 -5.62 -11.70
C ILE A 66 -20.67 -6.55 -12.02
N ILE A 67 -21.89 -6.19 -11.64
CA ILE A 67 -23.11 -6.98 -11.89
C ILE A 67 -23.42 -7.07 -13.39
N GLU A 68 -23.20 -5.98 -14.12
CA GLU A 68 -23.40 -5.90 -15.58
C GLU A 68 -22.30 -6.63 -16.37
N GLY A 69 -21.21 -7.02 -15.71
CA GLY A 69 -20.12 -7.79 -16.28
C GLY A 69 -19.05 -6.96 -17.00
N ASP A 70 -19.03 -5.66 -16.81
CA ASP A 70 -17.98 -4.78 -17.35
C ASP A 70 -16.61 -5.07 -16.71
N ILE A 71 -16.59 -5.32 -15.39
CA ILE A 71 -15.39 -5.62 -14.63
C ILE A 71 -15.69 -6.71 -13.58
N TYR A 72 -14.63 -7.39 -13.12
CA TYR A 72 -14.71 -8.39 -12.04
C TYR A 72 -14.36 -7.78 -10.69
N ILE A 73 -13.40 -6.84 -10.69
CA ILE A 73 -12.88 -6.17 -9.51
C ILE A 73 -12.35 -4.79 -9.89
N ALA A 74 -12.52 -3.83 -9.01
CA ALA A 74 -11.85 -2.54 -9.11
C ALA A 74 -11.45 -2.02 -7.72
N ASN A 75 -10.36 -1.25 -7.67
CA ASN A 75 -9.87 -0.59 -6.48
C ASN A 75 -10.26 0.89 -6.54
N MET A 76 -11.42 1.22 -5.97
CA MET A 76 -11.89 2.60 -5.85
C MET A 76 -11.25 3.30 -4.65
N THR A 77 -10.82 4.54 -4.84
CA THR A 77 -10.12 5.32 -3.82
C THR A 77 -10.73 6.69 -3.58
N GLN A 78 -10.31 7.32 -2.51
CA GLN A 78 -10.55 8.73 -2.22
C GLN A 78 -9.27 9.37 -1.70
N GLN A 79 -9.15 10.68 -1.88
CA GLN A 79 -8.05 11.46 -1.34
C GLN A 79 -8.46 12.09 -0.02
N LEU A 80 -7.59 11.97 0.99
CA LEU A 80 -7.71 12.66 2.27
C LEU A 80 -6.56 13.63 2.41
N THR A 81 -6.86 14.91 2.58
CA THR A 81 -5.88 15.93 2.91
C THR A 81 -5.89 16.14 4.42
N ILE A 82 -4.73 16.12 5.03
CA ILE A 82 -4.55 16.27 6.48
C ILE A 82 -3.60 17.45 6.71
N GLU A 83 -4.04 18.41 7.51
CA GLU A 83 -3.16 19.49 7.97
C GLU A 83 -2.36 19.03 9.18
N SER A 84 -1.05 19.23 9.15
CA SER A 84 -0.14 18.81 10.21
C SER A 84 1.05 19.77 10.34
N GLU A 85 1.45 20.08 11.55
CA GLU A 85 2.67 20.84 11.84
C GLU A 85 3.92 19.92 11.89
N LYS A 86 3.72 18.60 11.82
CA LYS A 86 4.80 17.64 11.92
C LYS A 86 5.68 17.72 10.68
N GLN A 87 6.99 17.77 10.88
CA GLN A 87 7.92 17.77 9.74
C GLN A 87 7.84 16.44 8.99
N PRO A 88 7.87 16.43 7.65
CA PRO A 88 7.75 15.21 6.85
C PRO A 88 8.79 14.14 7.18
N LEU A 89 10.01 14.54 7.53
CA LEU A 89 11.07 13.61 7.93
C LEU A 89 10.74 12.91 9.27
N ASP A 90 10.12 13.60 10.22
CA ASP A 90 9.69 13.01 11.49
C ASP A 90 8.54 12.02 11.26
N VAL A 91 7.62 12.33 10.35
CA VAL A 91 6.57 11.40 9.91
C VAL A 91 7.20 10.14 9.32
N PHE A 92 8.25 10.28 8.52
CA PHE A 92 8.98 9.13 7.96
C PHE A 92 9.61 8.25 9.04
N TYR A 93 10.27 8.85 10.03
CA TYR A 93 10.88 8.11 11.13
C TYR A 93 9.84 7.36 11.96
N ASP A 94 8.70 7.98 12.24
CA ASP A 94 7.60 7.33 12.97
C ASP A 94 7.01 6.17 12.19
N LEU A 95 6.75 6.36 10.89
CA LEU A 95 6.27 5.27 10.03
C LEU A 95 7.27 4.12 9.96
N ARG A 96 8.56 4.43 9.81
CA ARG A 96 9.60 3.41 9.75
C ARG A 96 9.74 2.63 11.07
N LYS A 97 9.57 3.30 12.20
CA LYS A 97 9.63 2.68 13.53
C LYS A 97 8.43 1.77 13.79
N ASN A 98 7.23 2.29 13.50
CA ASN A 98 5.98 1.63 13.89
C ASN A 98 5.46 0.66 12.82
N ASN A 99 5.82 0.85 11.56
CA ASN A 99 5.38 0.05 10.43
C ASN A 99 6.50 -0.09 9.38
N PRO A 100 7.59 -0.82 9.71
CA PRO A 100 8.68 -1.03 8.79
C PRO A 100 8.20 -1.73 7.52
N SER A 101 8.48 -1.13 6.39
CA SER A 101 8.08 -1.63 5.08
C SER A 101 9.30 -1.81 4.17
N PRO A 102 9.34 -2.88 3.33
CA PRO A 102 10.51 -3.21 2.51
C PRO A 102 10.81 -2.16 1.43
N PHE A 103 9.81 -1.39 1.01
CA PHE A 103 9.93 -0.35 -0.02
C PHE A 103 9.65 1.05 0.54
N GLY A 104 9.94 1.26 1.83
CA GLY A 104 9.84 2.57 2.46
C GLY A 104 10.96 3.50 2.01
N GLY A 105 10.64 4.80 1.86
CA GLY A 105 11.60 5.82 1.46
C GLY A 105 11.13 7.23 1.80
N TYR A 106 12.09 8.14 1.93
CA TYR A 106 11.86 9.56 2.02
C TYR A 106 12.55 10.24 0.83
N LEU A 107 11.79 11.05 0.10
CA LEU A 107 12.32 11.83 -1.02
C LEU A 107 11.97 13.30 -0.81
N ASP A 108 12.96 14.15 -0.96
CA ASP A 108 12.82 15.60 -0.85
C ASP A 108 13.10 16.25 -2.21
N PHE A 109 12.09 16.95 -2.74
CA PHE A 109 12.17 17.68 -4.01
C PHE A 109 12.20 19.20 -3.80
N GLY A 110 12.37 19.66 -2.55
CA GLY A 110 12.36 21.08 -2.20
C GLY A 110 10.93 21.60 -1.98
N ASP A 111 10.13 21.70 -3.01
CA ASP A 111 8.76 22.21 -2.94
C ASP A 111 7.76 21.24 -2.29
N TYR A 112 8.06 19.95 -2.32
CA TYR A 112 7.27 18.90 -1.69
C TYR A 112 8.14 17.71 -1.30
N GLN A 113 7.67 16.94 -0.32
CA GLN A 113 8.33 15.72 0.14
C GLN A 113 7.40 14.53 -0.02
N ILE A 114 8.00 13.34 -0.19
CA ILE A 114 7.29 12.07 -0.26
C ILE A 114 7.75 11.19 0.88
N VAL A 115 6.78 10.74 1.69
CA VAL A 115 6.98 9.81 2.79
C VAL A 115 6.31 8.50 2.44
N CYS A 116 7.09 7.52 2.02
CA CYS A 116 6.59 6.23 1.54
C CYS A 116 6.87 5.11 2.54
N ALA A 117 5.83 4.32 2.84
CA ALA A 117 5.92 3.09 3.64
C ALA A 117 5.26 1.91 2.88
N SER A 118 5.54 1.80 1.60
CA SER A 118 4.95 0.75 0.76
C SER A 118 5.47 -0.64 1.10
N PRO A 119 4.58 -1.63 1.26
CA PRO A 119 4.97 -3.03 1.45
C PRO A 119 5.07 -3.80 0.14
N GLU A 120 4.58 -3.26 -0.99
CA GLU A 120 4.31 -4.03 -2.20
C GLU A 120 5.33 -3.75 -3.30
N ARG A 121 5.92 -4.82 -3.86
CA ARG A 121 6.74 -4.73 -5.06
C ARG A 121 5.85 -4.68 -6.28
N PHE A 122 6.10 -3.69 -7.14
CA PHE A 122 5.51 -3.65 -8.47
C PHE A 122 6.29 -4.53 -9.45
N LEU A 123 7.55 -4.19 -9.72
CA LEU A 123 8.38 -4.89 -10.68
C LEU A 123 9.84 -4.88 -10.23
N LYS A 124 10.49 -6.02 -10.33
CA LYS A 124 11.95 -6.15 -10.24
C LYS A 124 12.45 -6.79 -11.51
N MET A 125 13.58 -6.31 -12.00
CA MET A 125 14.31 -6.98 -13.07
C MET A 125 15.80 -7.02 -12.76
N LYS A 126 16.42 -8.18 -12.93
CA LYS A 126 17.86 -8.39 -12.86
C LYS A 126 18.26 -9.46 -13.86
N ASP A 127 19.33 -9.23 -14.62
CA ASP A 127 19.82 -10.17 -15.63
C ASP A 127 18.69 -10.68 -16.57
N ARG A 128 17.78 -9.77 -16.96
CA ARG A 128 16.57 -10.03 -17.75
C ARG A 128 15.53 -10.93 -17.09
N HIS A 129 15.73 -11.36 -15.85
CA HIS A 129 14.70 -12.01 -15.05
C HIS A 129 13.79 -10.95 -14.43
N VAL A 130 12.51 -11.05 -14.74
CA VAL A 130 11.46 -10.15 -14.24
C VAL A 130 10.70 -10.85 -13.14
N ASN A 131 10.38 -10.11 -12.10
CA ASN A 131 9.59 -10.59 -10.97
C ASN A 131 8.56 -9.52 -10.58
N THR A 132 7.33 -9.95 -10.27
CA THR A 132 6.31 -9.13 -9.63
C THR A 132 5.71 -9.90 -8.47
N ARG A 133 5.30 -9.19 -7.40
CA ARG A 133 4.89 -9.83 -6.16
C ARG A 133 3.65 -9.15 -5.54
N PRO A 134 2.48 -9.42 -6.10
CA PRO A 134 1.23 -8.84 -5.61
C PRO A 134 0.84 -9.36 -4.23
N ILE A 135 0.19 -8.47 -3.47
CA ILE A 135 -0.32 -8.73 -2.13
C ILE A 135 -1.83 -8.55 -2.13
N LYS A 136 -2.56 -9.53 -1.60
CA LYS A 136 -3.97 -9.39 -1.21
C LYS A 136 -4.20 -10.15 0.10
N GLY A 137 -5.10 -9.62 0.91
CA GLY A 137 -5.33 -10.17 2.24
C GLY A 137 -4.27 -9.78 3.27
N THR A 138 -4.76 -9.32 4.41
CA THR A 138 -3.92 -8.88 5.52
C THR A 138 -4.59 -9.25 6.83
N ARG A 139 -3.82 -9.77 7.78
CA ARG A 139 -4.22 -9.93 9.17
C ARG A 139 -3.18 -9.30 10.09
N LYS A 140 -3.61 -8.75 11.21
CA LYS A 140 -2.70 -8.25 12.26
C LYS A 140 -1.93 -9.42 12.88
N ARG A 141 -0.80 -9.11 13.52
CA ARG A 141 -0.11 -10.07 14.38
C ARG A 141 -0.92 -10.29 15.67
N GLY A 142 -0.88 -11.51 16.18
CA GLY A 142 -1.48 -11.85 17.46
C GLY A 142 -0.66 -11.33 18.64
N ALA A 143 -1.32 -11.08 19.77
CA ALA A 143 -0.65 -10.71 21.01
C ALA A 143 0.00 -11.92 21.71
N THR A 144 -0.51 -13.14 21.48
CA THR A 144 0.05 -14.41 21.94
C THR A 144 0.42 -15.29 20.75
N HIS A 145 1.24 -16.29 20.97
CA HIS A 145 1.63 -17.25 19.92
C HIS A 145 0.41 -17.98 19.34
N GLU A 146 -0.54 -18.35 20.18
CA GLU A 146 -1.77 -19.04 19.77
C GLU A 146 -2.66 -18.14 18.92
N GLU A 147 -2.84 -16.87 19.31
CA GLU A 147 -3.59 -15.88 18.52
C GLU A 147 -2.88 -15.62 17.19
N ASP A 148 -1.56 -15.52 17.20
CA ASP A 148 -0.74 -15.26 16.01
C ASP A 148 -0.90 -16.38 14.98
N GLU A 149 -0.81 -17.64 15.40
CA GLU A 149 -0.99 -18.80 14.52
C GLU A 149 -2.44 -18.93 14.04
N MET A 150 -3.44 -18.64 14.88
CA MET A 150 -4.84 -18.60 14.47
C MET A 150 -5.09 -17.56 13.36
N LEU A 151 -4.58 -16.33 13.51
CA LEU A 151 -4.74 -15.28 12.51
C LEU A 151 -3.99 -15.61 11.21
N ARG A 152 -2.83 -16.22 11.33
CA ARG A 152 -2.06 -16.71 10.17
C ARG A 152 -2.85 -17.79 9.41
N GLN A 153 -3.42 -18.75 10.11
CA GLN A 153 -4.22 -19.82 9.51
C GLN A 153 -5.53 -19.29 8.92
N GLU A 154 -6.21 -18.34 9.60
CA GLU A 154 -7.39 -17.66 9.06
C GLU A 154 -7.10 -17.03 7.70
N LEU A 155 -5.96 -16.33 7.56
CA LEU A 155 -5.55 -15.76 6.29
C LEU A 155 -5.24 -16.85 5.26
N ALA A 156 -4.52 -17.88 5.66
CA ALA A 156 -4.17 -19.00 4.81
C ALA A 156 -5.41 -19.75 4.26
N ASP A 157 -6.51 -19.79 5.01
CA ASP A 157 -7.74 -20.49 4.62
C ASP A 157 -8.78 -19.57 3.98
N SER A 158 -8.54 -18.25 3.94
CA SER A 158 -9.48 -17.29 3.38
C SER A 158 -9.71 -17.50 1.89
N GLY A 159 -10.84 -18.08 1.52
CA GLY A 159 -11.25 -18.27 0.12
C GLY A 159 -11.44 -16.95 -0.63
N LYS A 160 -11.92 -15.89 0.08
CA LYS A 160 -12.06 -14.55 -0.48
C LYS A 160 -10.70 -13.97 -0.87
N ASP A 161 -9.74 -13.92 0.08
CA ASP A 161 -8.43 -13.32 -0.16
C ASP A 161 -7.66 -14.07 -1.27
N LYS A 162 -7.77 -15.41 -1.30
CA LYS A 162 -7.22 -16.25 -2.37
C LYS A 162 -7.83 -15.94 -3.75
N SER A 163 -9.15 -15.79 -3.81
CA SER A 163 -9.84 -15.49 -5.08
C SER A 163 -9.45 -14.12 -5.61
N GLU A 164 -9.37 -13.12 -4.75
CA GLU A 164 -8.91 -11.78 -5.12
C GLU A 164 -7.45 -11.80 -5.61
N LEU A 165 -6.56 -12.49 -4.87
CA LEU A 165 -5.16 -12.60 -5.26
C LEU A 165 -4.99 -13.35 -6.58
N LEU A 166 -5.76 -14.42 -6.81
CA LEU A 166 -5.71 -15.19 -8.05
C LEU A 166 -6.04 -14.34 -9.29
N MET A 167 -7.04 -13.46 -9.19
CA MET A 167 -7.38 -12.55 -10.29
C MET A 167 -6.23 -11.58 -10.59
N ILE A 168 -5.55 -11.07 -9.58
CA ILE A 168 -4.39 -10.18 -9.76
C ILE A 168 -3.21 -10.94 -10.34
N VAL A 169 -2.95 -12.16 -9.88
CA VAL A 169 -1.91 -13.04 -10.45
C VAL A 169 -2.13 -13.27 -11.95
N ASP A 170 -3.37 -13.55 -12.35
CA ASP A 170 -3.68 -13.76 -13.78
C ASP A 170 -3.49 -12.47 -14.59
N LEU A 171 -3.92 -11.33 -14.05
CA LEU A 171 -3.73 -10.03 -14.67
C LEU A 171 -2.25 -9.70 -14.86
N GLU A 172 -1.41 -9.89 -13.85
CA GLU A 172 0.04 -9.60 -13.91
C GLU A 172 0.78 -10.62 -14.79
N ARG A 173 0.36 -11.89 -14.81
CA ARG A 173 0.83 -12.86 -15.80
C ARG A 173 0.55 -12.41 -17.23
N ASN A 174 -0.65 -11.89 -17.48
CA ASN A 174 -1.02 -11.36 -18.80
C ASN A 174 -0.10 -10.18 -19.19
N ASP A 175 0.14 -9.25 -18.28
CA ASP A 175 1.03 -8.11 -18.51
C ASP A 175 2.47 -8.56 -18.84
N LEU A 176 3.02 -9.49 -18.06
CA LEU A 176 4.36 -10.02 -18.30
C LEU A 176 4.46 -10.82 -19.61
N ASN A 177 3.42 -11.56 -19.98
CA ASN A 177 3.40 -12.32 -21.25
C ASN A 177 3.49 -11.44 -22.51
N ARG A 178 3.18 -10.14 -22.39
CA ARG A 178 3.29 -9.19 -23.52
C ARG A 178 4.73 -8.82 -23.86
N VAL A 179 5.68 -9.04 -22.93
CA VAL A 179 7.08 -8.59 -23.07
C VAL A 179 8.11 -9.65 -22.70
N CYS A 180 7.69 -10.73 -22.10
CA CYS A 180 8.56 -11.85 -21.75
C CYS A 180 8.60 -12.89 -22.86
N THR A 181 9.67 -13.66 -22.90
CA THR A 181 9.82 -14.81 -23.81
C THR A 181 8.62 -15.77 -23.65
N PRO A 182 7.96 -16.19 -24.74
CA PRO A 182 6.86 -17.12 -24.66
C PRO A 182 7.17 -18.37 -23.81
N GLY A 183 6.26 -18.71 -22.89
CA GLY A 183 6.41 -19.85 -21.99
C GLY A 183 7.37 -19.64 -20.79
N SER A 184 7.99 -18.45 -20.66
CA SER A 184 8.87 -18.15 -19.53
C SER A 184 8.11 -17.63 -18.30
N VAL A 185 6.90 -17.09 -18.48
CA VAL A 185 6.11 -16.55 -17.36
C VAL A 185 5.52 -17.69 -16.54
N LYS A 186 5.88 -17.72 -15.25
CA LYS A 186 5.46 -18.76 -14.29
C LYS A 186 5.06 -18.13 -12.98
N VAL A 187 4.12 -18.74 -12.28
CA VAL A 187 3.82 -18.47 -10.89
C VAL A 187 4.72 -19.41 -10.07
N THR A 188 5.68 -18.85 -9.37
CA THR A 188 6.68 -19.60 -8.57
C THR A 188 6.21 -19.83 -7.15
N GLU A 189 5.41 -18.88 -6.61
CA GLU A 189 4.71 -19.02 -5.33
C GLU A 189 3.26 -18.57 -5.50
N LEU A 190 2.35 -19.36 -4.94
CA LEU A 190 0.91 -19.05 -4.97
C LEU A 190 0.33 -19.17 -3.56
N PHE A 191 -0.29 -18.07 -3.06
CA PHE A 191 -0.96 -18.01 -1.75
C PHE A 191 -0.03 -18.27 -0.56
N THR A 192 1.18 -17.75 -0.60
CA THR A 192 2.13 -17.83 0.52
C THR A 192 1.78 -16.77 1.58
N VAL A 193 1.70 -17.19 2.85
CA VAL A 193 1.51 -16.24 3.97
C VAL A 193 2.88 -15.80 4.48
N GLU A 194 3.15 -14.51 4.35
CA GLU A 194 4.36 -13.87 4.87
C GLU A 194 4.10 -13.14 6.18
N ALA A 195 5.01 -13.32 7.14
CA ALA A 195 4.98 -12.62 8.42
C ALA A 195 5.86 -11.36 8.37
N TYR A 196 5.26 -10.21 8.59
CA TYR A 196 5.94 -8.94 8.82
C TYR A 196 5.87 -8.57 10.30
N ALA A 197 6.53 -7.48 10.68
CA ALA A 197 6.59 -7.06 12.09
C ALA A 197 5.20 -6.85 12.72
N THR A 198 4.26 -6.28 11.96
CA THR A 198 2.93 -5.88 12.46
C THR A 198 1.77 -6.65 11.84
N VAL A 199 2.00 -7.34 10.71
CA VAL A 199 0.94 -8.00 9.94
C VAL A 199 1.41 -9.28 9.28
N PHE A 200 0.43 -10.13 8.92
CA PHE A 200 0.57 -11.18 7.90
C PHE A 200 0.02 -10.67 6.57
N HIS A 201 0.68 -11.01 5.48
CA HIS A 201 0.20 -10.79 4.12
C HIS A 201 0.09 -12.09 3.35
N LEU A 202 -0.96 -12.20 2.53
CA LEU A 202 -1.07 -13.26 1.52
C LEU A 202 -0.47 -12.76 0.22
N VAL A 203 0.56 -13.43 -0.26
CA VAL A 203 1.35 -13.01 -1.42
C VAL A 203 1.41 -14.12 -2.47
N SER A 204 1.70 -13.72 -3.71
CA SER A 204 2.09 -14.64 -4.79
C SER A 204 3.30 -14.08 -5.50
N ASP A 205 4.05 -14.95 -6.16
CA ASP A 205 5.25 -14.56 -6.90
C ASP A 205 5.11 -14.98 -8.36
N ILE A 206 5.36 -14.05 -9.28
CA ILE A 206 5.28 -14.29 -10.72
C ILE A 206 6.61 -13.87 -11.34
N GLU A 207 7.23 -14.79 -12.06
CA GLU A 207 8.50 -14.57 -12.73
C GLU A 207 8.38 -14.74 -14.24
N GLY A 208 9.28 -14.07 -14.97
CA GLY A 208 9.42 -14.22 -16.41
C GLY A 208 10.81 -13.85 -16.86
N LYS A 209 11.12 -14.15 -18.12
CA LYS A 209 12.37 -13.72 -18.77
C LYS A 209 12.03 -12.72 -19.85
N LEU A 210 12.51 -11.49 -19.73
CA LEU A 210 12.29 -10.44 -20.72
C LEU A 210 12.77 -10.89 -22.11
N GLU A 211 11.97 -10.71 -23.14
CA GLU A 211 12.26 -11.11 -24.50
C GLU A 211 13.44 -10.35 -25.10
N GLY A 212 14.24 -11.00 -25.96
CA GLY A 212 15.36 -10.38 -26.67
C GLY A 212 14.94 -9.11 -27.40
N GLY A 213 15.74 -8.04 -27.31
CA GLY A 213 15.42 -6.74 -27.91
C GLY A 213 14.48 -5.83 -27.08
N LYS A 214 13.83 -6.35 -26.05
CA LYS A 214 13.06 -5.57 -25.10
C LYS A 214 13.93 -5.05 -23.95
N ASN A 215 13.52 -3.95 -23.33
CA ASN A 215 14.21 -3.32 -22.22
C ASN A 215 13.22 -2.96 -21.08
N VAL A 216 13.72 -2.34 -20.01
CA VAL A 216 12.91 -1.96 -18.84
C VAL A 216 11.75 -1.04 -19.19
N MET A 217 11.90 -0.16 -20.20
CA MET A 217 10.83 0.74 -20.61
C MET A 217 9.68 -0.02 -21.30
N ASP A 218 10.01 -1.07 -22.06
CA ASP A 218 9.00 -1.96 -22.65
C ASP A 218 8.26 -2.72 -21.53
N LEU A 219 8.97 -3.18 -20.50
CA LEU A 219 8.39 -3.84 -19.35
C LEU A 219 7.44 -2.90 -18.59
N LEU A 220 7.88 -1.68 -18.29
CA LEU A 220 7.03 -0.68 -17.63
C LEU A 220 5.79 -0.35 -18.46
N LYS A 221 5.91 -0.12 -19.76
CA LYS A 221 4.76 0.14 -20.65
C LYS A 221 3.76 -1.01 -20.70
N ALA A 222 4.22 -2.25 -20.58
CA ALA A 222 3.36 -3.41 -20.59
C ALA A 222 2.60 -3.63 -19.28
N ALA A 223 3.26 -3.39 -18.15
CA ALA A 223 2.75 -3.73 -16.83
C ALA A 223 2.06 -2.57 -16.10
N PHE A 224 2.47 -1.30 -16.37
CA PHE A 224 1.93 -0.14 -15.68
C PHE A 224 0.52 0.24 -16.19
N PRO A 225 -0.38 0.69 -15.28
CA PRO A 225 -0.27 0.64 -13.82
C PRO A 225 -0.43 -0.76 -13.25
N GLY A 226 -0.01 -0.96 -11.98
CA GLY A 226 -0.09 -2.25 -11.30
C GLY A 226 -1.51 -2.83 -11.26
N GLY A 227 -1.63 -4.13 -11.35
CA GLY A 227 -2.92 -4.83 -11.33
C GLY A 227 -3.62 -4.73 -9.98
N SER A 228 -2.85 -4.82 -8.89
CA SER A 228 -3.37 -4.85 -7.52
C SER A 228 -4.10 -3.58 -7.09
N ILE A 229 -3.81 -2.45 -7.75
CA ILE A 229 -4.37 -1.12 -7.42
C ILE A 229 -5.32 -0.57 -8.49
N THR A 230 -5.59 -1.30 -9.55
CA THR A 230 -6.54 -0.94 -10.62
C THR A 230 -7.75 -1.85 -10.61
N GLY A 231 -7.75 -2.91 -11.38
CA GLY A 231 -8.84 -3.88 -11.48
C GLY A 231 -8.71 -4.77 -12.71
N ALA A 232 -9.68 -5.61 -12.92
CA ALA A 232 -9.73 -6.56 -14.04
C ALA A 232 -11.11 -6.54 -14.72
N PRO A 233 -11.15 -6.45 -16.08
CA PRO A 233 -10.07 -6.18 -17.01
C PRO A 233 -9.45 -4.79 -16.83
N LYS A 234 -8.13 -4.67 -16.92
CA LYS A 234 -7.37 -3.47 -16.51
C LYS A 234 -7.87 -2.18 -17.17
N TYR A 235 -7.97 -2.13 -18.51
CA TYR A 235 -8.36 -0.91 -19.21
C TYR A 235 -9.78 -0.47 -18.83
N ARG A 236 -10.72 -1.41 -18.79
CA ARG A 236 -12.09 -1.09 -18.41
C ARG A 236 -12.21 -0.61 -16.97
N ALA A 237 -11.49 -1.23 -16.06
CA ALA A 237 -11.42 -0.79 -14.67
C ALA A 237 -10.84 0.63 -14.55
N MET A 238 -9.80 0.96 -15.33
CA MET A 238 -9.23 2.32 -15.34
C MET A 238 -10.20 3.37 -15.87
N GLU A 239 -10.97 3.08 -16.93
CA GLU A 239 -12.02 3.97 -17.45
C GLU A 239 -13.08 4.26 -16.39
N ILE A 240 -13.55 3.22 -15.70
CA ILE A 240 -14.56 3.34 -14.64
C ILE A 240 -14.00 4.10 -13.43
N ILE A 241 -12.75 3.86 -13.06
CA ILE A 241 -12.07 4.62 -12.00
C ILE A 241 -11.98 6.11 -12.36
N ASP A 242 -11.56 6.43 -13.59
CA ASP A 242 -11.46 7.84 -14.06
C ASP A 242 -12.84 8.53 -14.13
N GLU A 243 -13.90 7.77 -14.38
CA GLU A 243 -15.29 8.25 -14.38
C GLU A 243 -15.80 8.53 -12.97
N LEU A 244 -15.48 7.67 -12.00
CA LEU A 244 -16.11 7.67 -10.67
C LEU A 244 -15.30 8.38 -9.59
N GLU A 245 -13.98 8.46 -9.71
CA GLU A 245 -13.14 9.14 -8.73
C GLU A 245 -13.12 10.66 -8.93
N HIS A 246 -13.10 11.39 -7.81
CA HIS A 246 -12.95 12.84 -7.82
C HIS A 246 -11.47 13.22 -7.86
N GLY A 247 -10.95 13.48 -9.06
CA GLY A 247 -9.59 13.94 -9.27
C GLY A 247 -8.61 12.87 -9.75
N LYS A 248 -7.36 13.27 -9.89
CA LYS A 248 -6.28 12.39 -10.37
C LYS A 248 -5.53 11.77 -9.20
N ARG A 249 -5.17 10.50 -9.31
CA ARG A 249 -4.36 9.80 -8.29
C ARG A 249 -2.92 10.31 -8.21
N ASN A 250 -2.41 10.94 -9.26
CA ASN A 250 -1.04 11.46 -9.38
C ASN A 250 -0.01 10.37 -9.03
N LEU A 251 0.84 10.60 -8.01
CA LEU A 251 1.82 9.64 -7.54
C LEU A 251 1.19 8.42 -6.86
N TYR A 252 0.07 8.63 -6.15
CA TYR A 252 -0.63 7.54 -5.45
C TYR A 252 -1.04 6.44 -6.44
N THR A 253 -0.79 5.19 -6.09
CA THR A 253 -0.93 4.02 -6.99
C THR A 253 -0.02 4.01 -8.21
N GLY A 254 0.92 4.96 -8.28
CA GLY A 254 2.04 4.94 -9.20
C GLY A 254 3.17 4.04 -8.72
N SER A 255 4.40 4.42 -9.02
CA SER A 255 5.58 3.63 -8.67
C SER A 255 6.78 4.51 -8.35
N ILE A 256 7.52 4.15 -7.31
CA ILE A 256 8.83 4.70 -6.97
C ILE A 256 9.84 3.56 -7.01
N GLY A 257 11.01 3.82 -7.54
CA GLY A 257 12.06 2.82 -7.62
C GLY A 257 13.32 3.35 -8.25
N TYR A 258 14.17 2.45 -8.71
CA TYR A 258 15.42 2.79 -9.37
C TYR A 258 15.65 1.95 -10.62
N LEU A 259 16.41 2.51 -11.53
CA LEU A 259 16.94 1.86 -12.71
C LEU A 259 18.46 2.03 -12.71
N THR A 260 19.18 0.94 -12.81
CA THR A 260 20.65 0.93 -12.88
C THR A 260 21.15 0.92 -14.32
N LEU A 261 22.42 1.27 -14.54
CA LEU A 261 23.02 1.35 -15.87
C LEU A 261 23.15 -0.02 -16.56
N ASP A 262 23.17 -1.12 -15.80
CA ASP A 262 23.14 -2.49 -16.33
C ASP A 262 21.72 -2.95 -16.73
N GLY A 263 20.72 -2.08 -16.59
CA GLY A 263 19.33 -2.34 -16.90
C GLY A 263 18.55 -3.04 -15.80
N SER A 264 19.15 -3.28 -14.62
CA SER A 264 18.41 -3.79 -13.46
C SER A 264 17.49 -2.72 -12.89
N CYS A 265 16.36 -3.13 -12.32
CA CYS A 265 15.42 -2.22 -11.66
C CYS A 265 14.68 -2.88 -10.49
N ASP A 266 14.21 -2.06 -9.56
CA ASP A 266 13.25 -2.47 -8.53
C ASP A 266 12.29 -1.31 -8.24
N PHE A 267 11.00 -1.53 -8.42
CA PHE A 267 9.93 -0.55 -8.30
C PHE A 267 8.86 -1.06 -7.33
N ASN A 268 8.34 -0.16 -6.50
CA ASN A 268 7.21 -0.43 -5.62
C ASN A 268 5.87 -0.02 -6.25
N ILE A 269 4.77 -0.38 -5.59
CA ILE A 269 3.47 0.28 -5.74
C ILE A 269 3.38 1.39 -4.71
N VAL A 270 3.06 2.63 -5.14
CA VAL A 270 2.95 3.78 -4.21
C VAL A 270 1.62 3.71 -3.48
N ILE A 271 1.65 3.03 -2.34
CA ILE A 271 0.58 2.94 -1.35
C ILE A 271 1.16 3.21 0.04
N ARG A 272 0.33 3.56 1.03
CA ARG A 272 0.78 3.98 2.37
C ARG A 272 1.83 5.09 2.28
N THR A 273 1.54 6.10 1.48
CA THR A 273 2.46 7.18 1.12
C THR A 273 1.77 8.52 1.32
N ALA A 274 2.48 9.46 1.92
CA ALA A 274 2.07 10.83 2.12
C ALA A 274 3.03 11.79 1.42
#